data_6a6be6ee84c495a525c8f6ad1b2098a7
#
_entry.id   6a6be6ee84c495a525c8f6ad1b2098a7
#
_cell.length_a   1.000
_cell.length_b   1.000
_cell.length_c   1.000
_cell.angle_alpha   90.00
_cell.angle_beta   90.00
_cell.angle_gamma   90.00
#
_symmetry.space_group_name_H-M   'P 1'
#
loop_
_entity.id
_entity.type
_entity.pdbx_description
1 polymer ?
#
loop_
_entity_poly.entity_id
_entity_poly.type
_entity_poly.pdbx_seq_one_letter_code
_entity_poly.pdbx_strand_id
1 'polypeptide(L)'
;MPCTIETTRRFRSSIKGREAEVARVLAAVQSGFGHPHRHSGLGLRKLAPDLFECRAGLKLRLVFLARKGVLTFDFAGNHEAVQNYLRER
;
A
#
# COMPACT_ATOMS: atom_id res chain seq x y z
N MET A 1 7.89 -11.67 -12.74
CA MET A 1 8.91 -10.84 -12.06
C MET A 1 8.27 -10.09 -10.91
N PRO A 2 8.91 -10.03 -9.75
CA PRO A 2 8.36 -9.21 -8.66
C PRO A 2 8.43 -7.73 -9.03
N CYS A 3 7.51 -6.96 -8.45
CA CYS A 3 7.50 -5.52 -8.66
C CYS A 3 8.62 -4.86 -7.87
N THR A 4 9.00 -3.66 -8.30
CA THR A 4 9.92 -2.81 -7.54
C THR A 4 9.11 -1.99 -6.54
N ILE A 5 9.55 -1.93 -5.30
CA ILE A 5 8.90 -1.13 -4.25
C ILE A 5 9.67 0.18 -4.08
N GLU A 6 8.93 1.29 -4.12
CA GLU A 6 9.46 2.61 -3.78
C GLU A 6 8.59 3.22 -2.71
N THR A 7 9.15 4.08 -1.87
CA THR A 7 8.41 4.75 -0.81
C THR A 7 8.70 6.24 -0.85
N THR A 8 7.69 7.06 -0.52
CA THR A 8 7.87 8.50 -0.41
C THR A 8 8.20 8.86 1.03
N ARG A 9 8.69 10.09 1.22
CA ARG A 9 8.93 10.62 2.57
C ARG A 9 7.62 10.63 3.37
N ARG A 10 6.50 11.00 2.74
CA ARG A 10 5.20 11.02 3.40
C ARG A 10 4.85 9.63 3.93
N PHE A 11 5.05 8.61 3.12
CA PHE A 11 4.77 7.24 3.53
C PHE A 11 5.63 6.85 4.74
N ARG A 12 6.94 7.10 4.65
CA ARG A 12 7.85 6.73 5.74
C ARG A 12 7.50 7.43 7.05
N SER A 13 7.07 8.70 6.96
CA SER A 13 6.60 9.43 8.16
C SER A 13 5.33 8.81 8.73
N SER A 14 4.42 8.37 7.86
CA SER A 14 3.11 7.89 8.31
C SER A 14 3.18 6.50 8.95
N ILE A 15 4.28 5.76 8.79
CA ILE A 15 4.40 4.41 9.36
C ILE A 15 5.32 4.34 10.58
N LYS A 16 5.76 5.47 11.12
CA LYS A 16 6.66 5.48 12.28
C LYS A 16 6.08 4.67 13.43
N GLY A 17 6.93 3.81 14.00
CA GLY A 17 6.52 2.91 15.09
C GLY A 17 5.89 1.62 14.60
N ARG A 18 5.65 1.47 13.29
CA ARG A 18 5.00 0.29 12.71
C ARG A 18 5.80 -0.29 11.56
N GLU A 19 7.08 0.04 11.49
CA GLU A 19 7.92 -0.32 10.34
C GLU A 19 8.02 -1.82 10.11
N ALA A 20 8.15 -2.61 11.18
CA ALA A 20 8.29 -4.06 11.05
C ALA A 20 7.02 -4.70 10.47
N GLU A 21 5.86 -4.27 10.94
CA GLU A 21 4.57 -4.75 10.46
C GLU A 21 4.40 -4.38 8.98
N VAL A 22 4.71 -3.15 8.64
CA VAL A 22 4.58 -2.65 7.28
C VAL A 22 5.55 -3.36 6.35
N ALA A 23 6.79 -3.61 6.78
CA ALA A 23 7.78 -4.29 5.94
C ALA A 23 7.28 -5.66 5.48
N ARG A 24 6.60 -6.40 6.36
CA ARG A 24 6.05 -7.70 5.99
C ARG A 24 4.97 -7.57 4.92
N VAL A 25 4.13 -6.54 5.02
CA VAL A 25 3.07 -6.31 4.04
C VAL A 25 3.68 -5.90 2.70
N LEU A 26 4.70 -5.03 2.72
CA LEU A 26 5.37 -4.61 1.48
C LEU A 26 5.95 -5.82 0.75
N ALA A 27 6.59 -6.74 1.47
CA ALA A 27 7.15 -7.94 0.87
C ALA A 27 6.06 -8.81 0.25
N ALA A 28 4.93 -8.97 0.94
CA ALA A 28 3.82 -9.77 0.44
C ALA A 28 3.20 -9.14 -0.80
N VAL A 29 3.03 -7.82 -0.82
CA VAL A 29 2.49 -7.13 -1.98
C VAL A 29 3.46 -7.21 -3.15
N GLN A 30 4.76 -7.05 -2.89
CA GLN A 30 5.77 -7.11 -3.93
C GLN A 30 5.71 -8.44 -4.70
N SER A 31 5.54 -9.54 -3.99
CA SER A 31 5.52 -10.85 -4.63
C SER A 31 4.14 -11.24 -5.15
N GLY A 32 3.06 -10.66 -4.59
CA GLY A 32 1.69 -11.07 -4.91
C GLY A 32 0.94 -10.17 -5.87
N PHE A 33 1.35 -8.91 -6.01
CA PHE A 33 0.61 -7.97 -6.84
C PHE A 33 0.63 -8.41 -8.30
N GLY A 34 -0.55 -8.42 -8.91
CA GLY A 34 -0.70 -8.91 -10.28
C GLY A 34 -0.96 -10.40 -10.37
N HIS A 35 -0.97 -11.11 -9.25
CA HIS A 35 -1.27 -12.53 -9.18
C HIS A 35 -2.50 -12.73 -8.29
N PRO A 36 -3.72 -12.70 -8.86
CA PRO A 36 -4.95 -12.67 -8.05
C PRO A 36 -5.03 -13.75 -6.97
N HIS A 37 -4.50 -14.94 -7.25
CA HIS A 37 -4.54 -16.03 -6.29
C HIS A 37 -3.67 -15.77 -5.05
N ARG A 38 -2.80 -14.75 -5.10
CA ARG A 38 -1.95 -14.36 -3.97
C ARG A 38 -2.43 -13.10 -3.26
N HIS A 39 -3.58 -12.55 -3.68
CA HIS A 39 -4.11 -11.34 -3.08
C HIS A 39 -4.88 -11.62 -1.77
N SER A 40 -5.16 -12.87 -1.47
CA SER A 40 -5.89 -13.24 -0.26
C SER A 40 -5.17 -12.74 0.99
N GLY A 41 -5.90 -12.07 1.86
CA GLY A 41 -5.33 -11.54 3.09
C GLY A 41 -4.63 -10.21 2.97
N LEU A 42 -4.38 -9.73 1.73
CA LEU A 42 -3.73 -8.43 1.54
C LEU A 42 -4.70 -7.26 1.59
N GLY A 43 -6.00 -7.53 1.39
CA GLY A 43 -7.00 -6.47 1.36
C GLY A 43 -6.80 -5.52 0.19
N LEU A 44 -6.29 -6.02 -0.92
CA LEU A 44 -6.02 -5.19 -2.11
C LEU A 44 -7.32 -4.65 -2.70
N ARG A 45 -7.35 -3.35 -2.95
CA ARG A 45 -8.50 -2.68 -3.51
C ARG A 45 -8.04 -1.53 -4.39
N LYS A 46 -8.64 -1.43 -5.57
CA LYS A 46 -8.37 -0.32 -6.48
C LYS A 46 -9.21 0.88 -6.06
N LEU A 47 -8.55 2.02 -5.87
CA LEU A 47 -9.22 3.26 -5.44
C LEU A 47 -9.46 4.22 -6.61
N ALA A 48 -8.58 4.19 -7.59
CA ALA A 48 -8.62 5.05 -8.77
C ALA A 48 -7.70 4.43 -9.81
N PRO A 49 -7.64 4.93 -11.05
CA PRO A 49 -6.68 4.40 -12.01
C PRO A 49 -5.28 4.44 -11.41
N ASP A 50 -4.58 3.32 -11.46
CA ASP A 50 -3.24 3.14 -10.94
C ASP A 50 -3.08 3.30 -9.43
N LEU A 51 -4.15 3.61 -8.70
CA LEU A 51 -4.08 3.83 -7.25
C LEU A 51 -4.76 2.70 -6.50
N PHE A 52 -4.05 2.14 -5.54
CA PHE A 52 -4.52 0.97 -4.79
C PHE A 52 -4.30 1.16 -3.30
N GLU A 53 -5.04 0.40 -2.50
CA GLU A 53 -4.75 0.26 -1.07
C GLU A 53 -4.59 -1.22 -0.72
N CYS A 54 -3.86 -1.47 0.34
CA CYS A 54 -3.79 -2.79 0.96
C CYS A 54 -3.80 -2.60 2.47
N ARG A 55 -3.97 -3.69 3.21
CA ARG A 55 -4.07 -3.63 4.67
C ARG A 55 -2.81 -4.11 5.35
N ALA A 56 -2.46 -3.43 6.45
CA ALA A 56 -1.45 -3.86 7.38
C ALA A 56 -2.13 -3.97 8.74
N GLY A 57 -2.62 -5.16 9.07
CA GLY A 57 -3.43 -5.35 10.28
C GLY A 57 -4.86 -4.86 10.10
N LEU A 58 -5.58 -4.67 11.21
CA LEU A 58 -7.00 -4.36 11.18
C LEU A 58 -7.31 -2.90 10.84
N LYS A 59 -6.41 -1.98 11.22
CA LYS A 59 -6.72 -0.55 11.14
C LYS A 59 -5.82 0.24 10.22
N LEU A 60 -4.70 -0.30 9.81
CA LEU A 60 -3.76 0.43 8.98
C LEU A 60 -3.94 0.06 7.52
N ARG A 61 -4.09 1.06 6.67
CA ARG A 61 -4.18 0.89 5.22
C ARG A 61 -3.00 1.59 4.58
N LEU A 62 -2.43 0.95 3.56
CA LEU A 62 -1.29 1.49 2.81
C LEU A 62 -1.79 1.84 1.42
N VAL A 63 -1.48 3.05 0.95
CA VAL A 63 -1.90 3.53 -0.37
C VAL A 63 -0.69 3.60 -1.28
N PHE A 64 -0.82 3.02 -2.47
CA PHE A 64 0.29 2.99 -3.41
C PHE A 64 -0.18 3.16 -4.85
N LEU A 65 0.73 3.68 -5.68
CA LEU A 65 0.56 3.79 -7.12
C LEU A 65 1.26 2.63 -7.79
N ALA A 66 0.62 2.02 -8.78
CA ALA A 66 1.19 0.90 -9.50
C ALA A 66 1.32 1.27 -10.97
N ARG A 67 2.56 1.45 -11.44
CA ARG A 67 2.85 1.80 -12.83
C ARG A 67 4.08 1.08 -13.33
N LYS A 68 3.93 0.36 -14.44
CA LYS A 68 5.07 -0.26 -15.15
C LYS A 68 5.97 -1.09 -14.24
N GLY A 69 5.37 -1.89 -13.35
CA GLY A 69 6.11 -2.76 -12.45
C GLY A 69 6.70 -2.08 -11.23
N VAL A 70 6.39 -0.80 -11.01
CA VAL A 70 6.85 -0.06 -9.84
C VAL A 70 5.65 0.25 -8.96
N LEU A 71 5.74 -0.11 -7.68
CA LEU A 71 4.73 0.21 -6.68
C LEU A 71 5.29 1.29 -5.77
N THR A 72 4.72 2.49 -5.86
CA THR A 72 5.17 3.64 -5.08
C THR A 72 4.21 3.86 -3.91
N PHE A 73 4.64 3.51 -2.71
CA PHE A 73 3.82 3.68 -1.51
C PHE A 73 3.94 5.12 -1.03
N ASP A 74 2.80 5.82 -0.98
CA ASP A 74 2.75 7.25 -0.74
C ASP A 74 2.15 7.66 0.61
N PHE A 75 1.27 6.83 1.19
CA PHE A 75 0.57 7.19 2.42
C PHE A 75 0.12 5.96 3.18
N ALA A 76 0.08 6.08 4.51
CA ALA A 76 -0.50 5.04 5.35
C ALA A 76 -1.33 5.70 6.45
N GLY A 77 -2.47 5.09 6.78
CA GLY A 77 -3.34 5.62 7.80
C GLY A 77 -4.57 4.74 7.98
N ASN A 78 -5.45 5.16 8.88
CA ASN A 78 -6.71 4.44 9.07
C ASN A 78 -7.68 4.78 7.94
N HIS A 79 -8.87 4.19 7.98
CA HIS A 79 -9.87 4.39 6.93
C HIS A 79 -10.17 5.88 6.70
N GLU A 80 -10.38 6.63 7.78
CA GLU A 80 -10.71 8.05 7.68
C GLU A 80 -9.55 8.85 7.08
N ALA A 81 -8.31 8.57 7.50
CA ALA A 81 -7.14 9.25 6.98
C ALA A 81 -6.98 9.00 5.48
N VAL A 82 -7.26 7.77 5.02
CA VAL A 82 -7.20 7.45 3.59
C VAL A 82 -8.29 8.18 2.83
N GLN A 83 -9.51 8.30 3.40
CA GLN A 83 -10.56 9.07 2.76
C GLN A 83 -10.17 10.54 2.59
N ASN A 84 -9.52 11.11 3.60
CA ASN A 84 -9.03 12.49 3.50
C ASN A 84 -7.93 12.62 2.45
N TYR A 85 -7.02 11.65 2.40
CA TYR A 85 -5.98 11.60 1.39
C TYR A 85 -6.58 11.62 -0.03
N LEU A 86 -7.62 10.82 -0.25
CA LEU A 86 -8.27 10.75 -1.56
C LEU A 86 -8.94 12.07 -1.94
N ARG A 87 -9.52 12.77 -0.98
CA ARG A 87 -10.17 14.06 -1.26
C ARG A 87 -9.17 15.15 -1.58
N GLU A 88 -7.95 15.05 -1.09
CA GLU A 88 -6.94 16.08 -1.26
C GLU A 88 -6.02 15.85 -2.47
N ARG A 89 -6.27 14.78 -3.21
CA ARG A 89 -5.48 14.48 -4.41
C ARG A 89 -5.83 15.40 -5.55
#